data_a4ea656a30fe122e94648cccd8ed967d
#
_entry.id   a4ea656a30fe122e94648cccd8ed967d
#
_cell.length_a   1.000
_cell.length_b   1.000
_cell.length_c   1.000
_cell.angle_alpha   90.00
_cell.angle_beta   90.00
_cell.angle_gamma   90.00
#
_symmetry.space_group_name_H-M   'P 1'
#
loop_
_entity.id
_entity.type
_entity.pdbx_description
1 polymer ?
#
loop_
_entity_poly.entity_id
_entity_poly.type
_entity_poly.pdbx_seq_one_letter_code
_entity_poly.pdbx_strand_id
1 'polypeptide(L)'
;HPTVSFRVAVHPADADKQAIAFRVTNGQGIDSPCASCSVDGDVVTVTALGDDTVYLRASCTNGYDHPRIISQQDIVITGLGQPFLDPYGFISGGLYSLSSGEIGNGNEQGISFARDGESMAGYTKIDFGDVGSDVITLPVFALDSNLYEIKLWDGDPADGGRLIAVLPYQKPSIWNVYQSETYHLPERLTGVHTLCFSLTSKIHLKGFSFEKQSRAWLPQTAQDADTVYGDSFPRSGSAVTSIGNNVSLVWENMDFGASTHAELRLDGQTPLSTNPVTIRFTNQEGEQLTSLAQFSGTERGVQCFDVNVLPGVCSVAFVFLPGSQFDFYGFTFVKQEEAAQ
;
A
#
# COMPACT_ATOMS: atom_id res chain seq x y z
N HIS A 1 18.34 0.13 13.78
CA HIS A 1 18.88 -0.94 12.94
C HIS A 1 20.40 -0.90 12.92
N PRO A 2 21.10 -2.07 12.91
CA PRO A 2 22.55 -2.12 12.78
C PRO A 2 23.01 -1.56 11.43
N THR A 3 24.18 -0.90 11.43
CA THR A 3 24.78 -0.34 10.23
C THR A 3 26.24 -0.75 10.07
N VAL A 4 26.70 -0.82 8.83
CA VAL A 4 28.13 -0.94 8.46
C VAL A 4 28.46 0.07 7.37
N SER A 5 29.61 0.73 7.49
CA SER A 5 30.03 1.74 6.50
C SER A 5 31.27 1.28 5.75
N PHE A 6 31.30 1.55 4.47
CA PHE A 6 32.40 1.26 3.55
C PHE A 6 32.92 2.56 2.96
N ARG A 7 34.25 2.72 2.90
CA ARG A 7 34.87 3.79 2.15
C ARG A 7 35.15 3.33 0.74
N VAL A 8 34.74 4.12 -0.23
CA VAL A 8 34.86 3.84 -1.65
C VAL A 8 36.04 4.61 -2.24
N ALA A 9 36.88 3.91 -3.00
CA ALA A 9 37.95 4.51 -3.76
C ALA A 9 37.92 4.01 -5.20
N VAL A 10 38.10 4.92 -6.16
CA VAL A 10 38.24 4.61 -7.58
C VAL A 10 39.73 4.48 -7.92
N HIS A 11 40.10 3.42 -8.62
CA HIS A 11 41.45 3.21 -9.10
C HIS A 11 41.47 2.98 -10.61
N PRO A 12 42.38 3.65 -11.37
CA PRO A 12 43.28 4.72 -10.90
C PRO A 12 42.49 5.99 -10.49
N ALA A 13 43.09 6.79 -9.63
CA ALA A 13 42.41 8.00 -9.08
C ALA A 13 42.12 9.08 -10.15
N ASP A 14 42.77 9.01 -11.29
CA ASP A 14 42.61 9.86 -12.47
C ASP A 14 41.69 9.26 -13.54
N ALA A 15 40.89 8.25 -13.20
CA ALA A 15 39.93 7.66 -14.12
C ALA A 15 38.92 8.69 -14.63
N ASP A 16 38.66 8.72 -15.94
CA ASP A 16 37.73 9.70 -16.55
C ASP A 16 36.26 9.48 -16.18
N LYS A 17 35.90 8.24 -15.85
CA LYS A 17 34.50 7.83 -15.55
C LYS A 17 34.41 7.34 -14.11
N GLN A 18 34.08 8.27 -13.23
CA GLN A 18 34.03 8.00 -11.77
C GLN A 18 32.61 7.93 -11.18
N ALA A 19 31.58 8.09 -12.00
CA ALA A 19 30.19 7.98 -11.52
C ALA A 19 29.88 6.53 -11.15
N ILE A 20 29.62 6.27 -9.85
CA ILE A 20 29.32 4.95 -9.30
C ILE A 20 27.90 4.97 -8.74
N ALA A 21 27.11 3.98 -9.13
CA ALA A 21 25.82 3.69 -8.52
C ALA A 21 25.95 2.54 -7.52
N PHE A 22 25.28 2.65 -6.39
CA PHE A 22 25.28 1.64 -5.33
C PHE A 22 23.90 1.03 -5.16
N ARG A 23 23.87 -0.29 -4.96
CA ARG A 23 22.66 -1.05 -4.67
C ARG A 23 22.98 -2.16 -3.68
N VAL A 24 22.02 -2.52 -2.83
CA VAL A 24 22.08 -3.72 -2.01
C VAL A 24 21.16 -4.77 -2.61
N THR A 25 21.72 -5.93 -2.97
CA THR A 25 20.98 -6.98 -3.67
C THR A 25 21.10 -8.30 -2.93
N ASN A 26 20.21 -9.24 -3.27
CA ASN A 26 20.40 -10.66 -2.95
C ASN A 26 21.45 -11.31 -3.90
N GLY A 27 21.69 -12.61 -3.75
CA GLY A 27 22.66 -13.35 -4.59
C GLY A 27 22.33 -13.37 -6.08
N GLN A 28 21.06 -13.21 -6.46
CA GLN A 28 20.60 -13.14 -7.86
C GLN A 28 20.69 -11.73 -8.46
N GLY A 29 21.06 -10.72 -7.68
CA GLY A 29 21.15 -9.34 -8.14
C GLY A 29 19.84 -8.57 -8.11
N ILE A 30 18.83 -9.08 -7.41
CA ILE A 30 17.57 -8.42 -7.13
C ILE A 30 17.75 -7.53 -5.89
N ASP A 31 17.21 -6.31 -5.90
CA ASP A 31 17.25 -5.42 -4.74
C ASP A 31 16.66 -6.11 -3.52
N SER A 32 17.44 -6.20 -2.45
CA SER A 32 17.06 -6.95 -1.26
C SER A 32 16.22 -6.09 -0.31
N PRO A 33 15.10 -6.62 0.22
CA PRO A 33 14.37 -5.96 1.30
C PRO A 33 15.08 -6.06 2.65
N CYS A 34 16.12 -6.91 2.76
CA CYS A 34 16.84 -7.17 4.01
C CYS A 34 17.88 -6.11 4.36
N ALA A 35 18.20 -5.20 3.44
CA ALA A 35 19.07 -4.05 3.73
C ALA A 35 18.84 -2.91 2.75
N SER A 36 19.19 -1.72 3.18
CA SER A 36 19.25 -0.50 2.34
C SER A 36 20.65 0.12 2.39
N CYS A 37 20.96 1.00 1.44
CA CYS A 37 22.19 1.77 1.51
C CYS A 37 21.93 3.27 1.28
N SER A 38 22.79 4.08 1.91
CA SER A 38 22.89 5.52 1.68
C SER A 38 24.34 5.90 1.36
N VAL A 39 24.50 6.96 0.58
CA VAL A 39 25.81 7.42 0.11
C VAL A 39 26.01 8.85 0.60
N ASP A 40 27.15 9.09 1.25
CA ASP A 40 27.60 10.41 1.68
C ASP A 40 29.08 10.60 1.29
N GLY A 41 29.33 11.34 0.25
CA GLY A 41 30.65 11.51 -0.33
C GLY A 41 31.28 10.19 -0.79
N ASP A 42 32.40 9.80 -0.15
CA ASP A 42 33.12 8.55 -0.40
C ASP A 42 32.70 7.41 0.55
N VAL A 43 31.67 7.63 1.38
CA VAL A 43 31.19 6.65 2.35
C VAL A 43 29.82 6.12 1.96
N VAL A 44 29.72 4.79 1.88
CA VAL A 44 28.44 4.08 1.69
C VAL A 44 28.11 3.38 2.99
N THR A 45 26.93 3.70 3.54
CA THR A 45 26.44 3.07 4.76
C THR A 45 25.31 2.11 4.41
N VAL A 46 25.46 0.84 4.78
CA VAL A 46 24.43 -0.20 4.66
C VAL A 46 23.74 -0.36 6.00
N THR A 47 22.41 -0.29 5.98
CA THR A 47 21.53 -0.49 7.14
C THR A 47 20.85 -1.85 7.02
N ALA A 48 21.02 -2.71 8.03
CA ALA A 48 20.39 -4.01 8.09
C ALA A 48 18.90 -3.89 8.48
N LEU A 49 18.03 -4.59 7.73
CA LEU A 49 16.56 -4.60 7.92
C LEU A 49 16.01 -6.00 8.19
N GLY A 50 16.75 -7.06 7.82
CA GLY A 50 16.36 -8.44 8.00
C GLY A 50 17.52 -9.41 7.76
N ASP A 51 17.33 -10.67 8.15
CA ASP A 51 18.34 -11.73 8.01
C ASP A 51 18.48 -12.14 6.55
N ASP A 52 19.70 -12.03 6.00
CA ASP A 52 20.07 -12.51 4.68
C ASP A 52 21.60 -12.40 4.50
N THR A 53 22.11 -13.00 3.44
CA THR A 53 23.40 -12.63 2.86
C THR A 53 23.14 -11.66 1.71
N VAL A 54 23.39 -10.38 1.94
CA VAL A 54 23.20 -9.32 0.95
C VAL A 54 24.52 -8.89 0.34
N TYR A 55 24.46 -8.29 -0.84
CA TYR A 55 25.62 -7.84 -1.60
C TYR A 55 25.52 -6.35 -1.86
N LEU A 56 26.41 -5.56 -1.26
CA LEU A 56 26.61 -4.17 -1.67
C LEU A 56 27.32 -4.18 -3.03
N ARG A 57 26.61 -3.73 -4.06
CA ARG A 57 27.13 -3.64 -5.43
C ARG A 57 27.43 -2.19 -5.78
N ALA A 58 28.67 -1.95 -6.20
CA ALA A 58 29.09 -0.71 -6.82
C ALA A 58 29.20 -0.94 -8.34
N SER A 59 28.49 -0.14 -9.12
CA SER A 59 28.48 -0.28 -10.59
C SER A 59 28.79 1.03 -11.29
N CYS A 60 29.55 0.93 -12.40
CA CYS A 60 29.89 2.04 -13.26
C CYS A 60 29.58 1.66 -14.72
N THR A 61 28.98 2.57 -15.47
CA THR A 61 28.70 2.36 -16.89
C THR A 61 29.95 2.51 -17.76
N ASN A 62 30.99 3.17 -17.26
CA ASN A 62 32.19 3.52 -18.01
C ASN A 62 31.87 4.23 -19.33
N GLY A 63 30.84 5.08 -19.35
CA GLY A 63 30.39 5.81 -20.53
C GLY A 63 29.46 5.06 -21.48
N TYR A 64 29.06 3.83 -21.17
CA TYR A 64 28.10 3.03 -21.92
C TYR A 64 26.68 3.26 -21.35
N ASP A 65 25.66 2.74 -22.03
CA ASP A 65 24.23 2.80 -21.62
C ASP A 65 23.85 1.75 -20.56
N HIS A 66 24.79 0.86 -20.22
CA HIS A 66 24.60 -0.20 -19.23
C HIS A 66 25.87 -0.38 -18.35
N PRO A 67 25.75 -0.97 -17.15
CA PRO A 67 26.90 -1.22 -16.29
C PRO A 67 27.94 -2.13 -16.95
N ARG A 68 29.20 -1.69 -16.92
CA ARG A 68 30.37 -2.43 -17.48
C ARG A 68 31.30 -2.89 -16.39
N ILE A 69 31.35 -2.21 -15.28
CA ILE A 69 32.22 -2.52 -14.15
C ILE A 69 31.31 -2.71 -12.94
N ILE A 70 31.43 -3.84 -12.27
CA ILE A 70 30.73 -4.17 -11.06
C ILE A 70 31.75 -4.69 -10.05
N SER A 71 31.75 -4.04 -8.87
CA SER A 71 32.45 -4.54 -7.68
C SER A 71 31.40 -4.87 -6.64
N GLN A 72 31.59 -5.91 -5.83
CA GLN A 72 30.63 -6.28 -4.80
C GLN A 72 31.31 -6.71 -3.51
N GLN A 73 30.63 -6.47 -2.39
CA GLN A 73 30.98 -6.92 -1.06
C GLN A 73 29.79 -7.64 -0.46
N ASP A 74 29.97 -8.86 -0.01
CA ASP A 74 28.97 -9.61 0.74
C ASP A 74 28.89 -9.15 2.20
N ILE A 75 27.68 -9.16 2.74
CA ILE A 75 27.36 -8.79 4.12
C ILE A 75 26.37 -9.82 4.65
N VAL A 76 26.75 -10.52 5.71
CA VAL A 76 25.86 -11.47 6.39
C VAL A 76 25.13 -10.76 7.52
N ILE A 77 23.82 -10.78 7.50
CA ILE A 77 22.94 -10.20 8.51
C ILE A 77 22.20 -11.33 9.23
N THR A 78 22.24 -11.33 10.56
CA THR A 78 21.58 -12.34 11.40
C THR A 78 20.98 -11.73 12.65
N GLY A 79 19.87 -12.33 13.16
CA GLY A 79 19.25 -11.96 14.41
C GLY A 79 18.16 -10.89 14.30
N LEU A 80 17.77 -10.49 13.09
CA LEU A 80 16.68 -9.56 12.85
C LEU A 80 15.38 -10.26 12.38
N GLY A 81 15.48 -11.53 11.95
CA GLY A 81 14.39 -12.26 11.31
C GLY A 81 14.14 -11.81 9.88
N GLN A 82 13.16 -12.42 9.21
CA GLN A 82 12.78 -12.06 7.85
C GLN A 82 11.95 -10.77 7.85
N PRO A 83 12.28 -9.75 7.05
CA PRO A 83 11.51 -8.53 6.97
C PRO A 83 10.15 -8.77 6.30
N PHE A 84 9.22 -7.87 6.57
CA PHE A 84 7.99 -7.80 5.80
C PHE A 84 8.23 -7.04 4.48
N LEU A 85 7.55 -7.48 3.42
CA LEU A 85 7.51 -6.73 2.17
C LEU A 85 6.45 -5.63 2.27
N ASP A 86 6.83 -4.42 1.84
CA ASP A 86 5.92 -3.28 1.76
C ASP A 86 5.14 -3.33 0.43
N PRO A 87 3.81 -3.58 0.42
CA PRO A 87 3.03 -3.64 -0.80
C PRO A 87 2.86 -2.27 -1.47
N TYR A 88 3.04 -1.17 -0.73
CA TYR A 88 2.91 0.20 -1.24
C TYR A 88 4.19 0.69 -1.93
N GLY A 89 5.31 0.03 -1.68
CA GLY A 89 6.50 0.07 -2.52
C GLY A 89 6.40 -0.91 -3.68
N PHE A 90 7.39 -0.86 -4.59
CA PHE A 90 7.44 -1.80 -5.69
C PHE A 90 8.12 -3.10 -5.25
N ILE A 91 7.40 -4.22 -5.30
CA ILE A 91 7.94 -5.56 -5.04
C ILE A 91 8.40 -6.16 -6.37
N SER A 92 9.70 -6.32 -6.54
CA SER A 92 10.28 -6.91 -7.76
C SER A 92 9.86 -8.37 -7.95
N GLY A 93 9.57 -8.75 -9.19
CA GLY A 93 9.19 -10.12 -9.53
C GLY A 93 10.21 -11.16 -9.05
N GLY A 94 11.49 -10.85 -9.12
CA GLY A 94 12.57 -11.74 -8.68
C GLY A 94 12.66 -11.97 -7.16
N LEU A 95 11.85 -11.30 -6.34
CA LEU A 95 11.81 -11.52 -4.88
C LEU A 95 10.90 -12.68 -4.45
N TYR A 96 10.41 -13.49 -5.38
CA TYR A 96 9.58 -14.64 -5.03
C TYR A 96 10.34 -15.61 -4.10
N SER A 97 9.62 -16.13 -3.12
CA SER A 97 10.12 -17.13 -2.14
C SER A 97 9.46 -18.50 -2.31
N LEU A 98 8.36 -18.56 -3.03
CA LEU A 98 7.64 -19.78 -3.39
C LEU A 98 7.56 -19.89 -4.92
N SER A 99 7.67 -21.10 -5.45
CA SER A 99 7.46 -21.33 -6.88
C SER A 99 7.03 -22.75 -7.17
N SER A 100 6.24 -22.91 -8.23
CA SER A 100 5.96 -24.22 -8.85
C SER A 100 5.98 -24.08 -10.37
N GLY A 101 6.22 -25.20 -11.06
CA GLY A 101 6.50 -25.15 -12.49
C GLY A 101 7.82 -24.44 -12.78
N GLU A 102 7.99 -23.99 -14.02
CA GLU A 102 9.21 -23.30 -14.46
C GLU A 102 9.07 -21.79 -14.36
N ILE A 103 9.88 -21.14 -13.54
CA ILE A 103 10.01 -19.69 -13.42
C ILE A 103 11.42 -19.30 -13.88
N GLY A 104 11.49 -18.48 -14.92
CA GLY A 104 12.74 -17.94 -15.45
C GLY A 104 12.99 -16.51 -14.97
N ASN A 105 14.23 -16.04 -15.18
CA ASN A 105 14.54 -14.64 -14.95
C ASN A 105 13.91 -13.76 -16.03
N GLY A 106 13.33 -12.66 -15.64
CA GLY A 106 12.89 -11.58 -16.50
C GLY A 106 13.91 -10.43 -16.53
N ASN A 107 13.67 -9.46 -17.41
CA ASN A 107 14.43 -8.23 -17.41
C ASN A 107 14.06 -7.34 -16.21
N GLU A 108 14.94 -6.38 -15.89
CA GLU A 108 14.68 -5.37 -14.84
C GLU A 108 14.24 -5.97 -13.50
N GLN A 109 14.92 -7.06 -13.07
CA GLN A 109 14.65 -7.79 -11.84
C GLN A 109 13.28 -8.50 -11.80
N GLY A 110 12.62 -8.67 -12.93
CA GLY A 110 11.35 -9.40 -13.07
C GLY A 110 11.56 -10.91 -13.22
N ILE A 111 10.45 -11.59 -13.48
CA ILE A 111 10.40 -13.03 -13.77
C ILE A 111 9.69 -13.29 -15.10
N SER A 112 9.89 -14.49 -15.65
CA SER A 112 9.10 -15.02 -16.76
C SER A 112 8.42 -16.32 -16.36
N PHE A 113 7.14 -16.42 -16.67
CA PHE A 113 6.37 -17.66 -16.51
C PHE A 113 6.64 -18.61 -17.67
N ALA A 114 6.43 -19.91 -17.45
CA ALA A 114 6.64 -20.93 -18.48
C ALA A 114 5.70 -20.74 -19.68
N ARG A 115 6.14 -21.24 -20.83
CA ARG A 115 5.31 -21.22 -22.06
C ARG A 115 4.20 -22.24 -22.01
N ASP A 116 4.52 -23.42 -21.48
CA ASP A 116 3.66 -24.59 -21.43
C ASP A 116 3.49 -25.07 -19.99
N GLY A 117 2.25 -25.36 -19.62
CA GLY A 117 1.90 -25.78 -18.27
C GLY A 117 1.73 -24.61 -17.28
N GLU A 118 1.15 -24.91 -16.15
CA GLU A 118 0.96 -23.92 -15.09
C GLU A 118 2.27 -23.69 -14.35
N SER A 119 2.62 -22.43 -14.17
CA SER A 119 3.72 -22.02 -13.33
C SER A 119 3.25 -20.94 -12.35
N MET A 120 3.88 -20.87 -11.17
CA MET A 120 3.48 -20.00 -10.07
C MET A 120 4.73 -19.39 -9.43
N ALA A 121 4.63 -18.12 -9.06
CA ALA A 121 5.56 -17.40 -8.20
C ALA A 121 4.82 -16.79 -7.03
N GLY A 122 5.33 -16.99 -5.80
CA GLY A 122 4.69 -16.53 -4.57
C GLY A 122 5.62 -15.68 -3.71
N TYR A 123 5.04 -14.70 -3.05
CA TYR A 123 5.70 -13.69 -2.23
C TYR A 123 5.09 -13.74 -0.83
N THR A 124 5.92 -14.07 0.14
CA THR A 124 5.49 -14.22 1.55
C THR A 124 5.68 -12.95 2.35
N LYS A 125 4.97 -12.83 3.47
CA LYS A 125 5.13 -11.73 4.43
C LYS A 125 4.91 -10.33 3.84
N ILE A 126 3.91 -10.17 2.99
CA ILE A 126 3.48 -8.86 2.51
C ILE A 126 2.57 -8.26 3.58
N ASP A 127 2.98 -7.12 4.17
CA ASP A 127 2.23 -6.48 5.25
C ASP A 127 1.45 -5.25 4.74
N PHE A 128 0.14 -5.40 4.64
CA PHE A 128 -0.77 -4.35 4.21
C PHE A 128 -1.16 -3.40 5.34
N GLY A 129 -0.80 -3.73 6.59
CA GLY A 129 -1.27 -2.99 7.77
C GLY A 129 -2.79 -3.07 7.95
N ASP A 130 -3.32 -2.19 8.80
CA ASP A 130 -4.76 -2.23 9.17
C ASP A 130 -5.68 -1.63 8.10
N VAL A 131 -5.19 -0.66 7.32
CA VAL A 131 -5.98 0.02 6.28
C VAL A 131 -6.11 -0.84 5.02
N GLY A 132 -5.01 -1.44 4.59
CA GLY A 132 -4.99 -2.32 3.43
C GLY A 132 -5.16 -1.63 2.09
N SER A 133 -5.32 -2.48 1.05
CA SER A 133 -5.61 -2.03 -0.32
C SER A 133 -6.35 -3.10 -1.11
N ASP A 134 -7.14 -2.66 -2.08
CA ASP A 134 -7.81 -3.46 -3.10
C ASP A 134 -7.41 -3.07 -4.53
N VAL A 135 -6.40 -2.20 -4.68
CA VAL A 135 -5.92 -1.75 -5.98
C VAL A 135 -4.48 -2.20 -6.22
N ILE A 136 -4.28 -3.09 -7.20
CA ILE A 136 -2.97 -3.64 -7.57
C ILE A 136 -2.57 -3.19 -8.97
N THR A 137 -1.29 -2.87 -9.15
CA THR A 137 -0.70 -2.56 -10.45
C THR A 137 0.38 -3.57 -10.82
N LEU A 138 0.25 -4.15 -12.02
CA LEU A 138 1.16 -5.14 -12.58
C LEU A 138 1.82 -4.58 -13.85
N PRO A 139 3.13 -4.29 -13.86
CA PRO A 139 3.89 -4.10 -15.08
C PRO A 139 4.19 -5.45 -15.74
N VAL A 140 3.58 -5.68 -16.92
CA VAL A 140 3.65 -6.94 -17.67
C VAL A 140 4.26 -6.70 -19.06
N PHE A 141 5.10 -7.61 -19.50
CA PHE A 141 5.55 -7.72 -20.88
C PHE A 141 5.05 -9.06 -21.44
N ALA A 142 4.14 -9.00 -22.41
CA ALA A 142 3.59 -10.15 -23.14
C ALA A 142 4.25 -10.30 -24.52
N LEU A 143 4.41 -11.54 -24.97
CA LEU A 143 5.07 -11.86 -26.24
C LEU A 143 4.17 -11.65 -27.44
N ASP A 144 2.86 -11.63 -27.25
CA ASP A 144 1.84 -11.34 -28.25
C ASP A 144 0.70 -10.49 -27.65
N SER A 145 -0.33 -10.19 -28.45
CA SER A 145 -1.47 -9.36 -28.04
C SER A 145 -2.70 -10.20 -27.67
N ASN A 146 -2.51 -11.47 -27.34
CA ASN A 146 -3.59 -12.33 -26.86
C ASN A 146 -4.05 -11.93 -25.46
N LEU A 147 -5.21 -12.43 -25.06
CA LEU A 147 -5.69 -12.32 -23.71
C LEU A 147 -4.93 -13.32 -22.82
N TYR A 148 -4.36 -12.82 -21.74
CA TYR A 148 -3.73 -13.60 -20.66
C TYR A 148 -4.57 -13.47 -19.40
N GLU A 149 -4.71 -14.57 -18.66
CA GLU A 149 -5.40 -14.61 -17.38
C GLU A 149 -4.39 -14.87 -16.27
N ILE A 150 -4.06 -13.83 -15.51
CA ILE A 150 -3.16 -13.91 -14.37
C ILE A 150 -4.00 -14.21 -13.14
N LYS A 151 -3.84 -15.40 -12.56
CA LYS A 151 -4.54 -15.75 -11.32
C LYS A 151 -3.76 -15.22 -10.13
N LEU A 152 -4.44 -14.48 -9.26
CA LEU A 152 -3.93 -13.97 -7.99
C LEU A 152 -4.53 -14.78 -6.84
N TRP A 153 -3.68 -15.34 -6.00
CA TRP A 153 -4.05 -16.19 -4.87
C TRP A 153 -3.57 -15.61 -3.55
N ASP A 154 -4.35 -15.82 -2.49
CA ASP A 154 -3.96 -15.63 -1.11
C ASP A 154 -3.52 -17.00 -0.55
N GLY A 155 -2.23 -17.17 -0.33
CA GLY A 155 -1.58 -18.44 -0.03
C GLY A 155 -1.16 -19.24 -1.28
N ASP A 156 -0.37 -20.30 -1.04
CA ASP A 156 0.03 -21.23 -2.09
C ASP A 156 -1.17 -22.05 -2.54
N PRO A 157 -1.55 -22.05 -3.83
CA PRO A 157 -2.66 -22.86 -4.33
C PRO A 157 -2.47 -24.36 -4.11
N ALA A 158 -1.23 -24.87 -4.04
CA ALA A 158 -0.95 -26.28 -3.74
C ALA A 158 -1.25 -26.64 -2.28
N ASP A 159 -1.17 -25.67 -1.36
CA ASP A 159 -1.43 -25.85 0.07
C ASP A 159 -2.81 -25.30 0.50
N GLY A 160 -3.73 -25.14 -0.46
CA GLY A 160 -5.11 -24.70 -0.20
C GLY A 160 -5.27 -23.16 -0.22
N GLY A 161 -4.36 -22.44 -0.86
CA GLY A 161 -4.48 -21.00 -1.12
C GLY A 161 -5.79 -20.66 -1.82
N ARG A 162 -6.37 -19.51 -1.46
CA ARG A 162 -7.66 -19.04 -1.96
C ARG A 162 -7.47 -18.13 -3.18
N LEU A 163 -8.18 -18.42 -4.28
CA LEU A 163 -8.19 -17.52 -5.44
C LEU A 163 -8.88 -16.19 -5.05
N ILE A 164 -8.13 -15.09 -5.15
CA ILE A 164 -8.65 -13.73 -4.94
C ILE A 164 -9.34 -13.26 -6.23
N ALA A 165 -8.61 -13.31 -7.35
CA ALA A 165 -9.07 -12.79 -8.63
C ALA A 165 -8.37 -13.45 -9.81
N VAL A 166 -9.02 -13.40 -10.98
CA VAL A 166 -8.41 -13.61 -12.29
C VAL A 166 -8.26 -12.24 -12.94
N LEU A 167 -7.02 -11.84 -13.20
CA LEU A 167 -6.66 -10.52 -13.71
C LEU A 167 -6.41 -10.62 -15.22
N PRO A 168 -7.34 -10.13 -16.06
CA PRO A 168 -7.18 -10.21 -17.52
C PRO A 168 -6.16 -9.17 -17.99
N TYR A 169 -5.16 -9.59 -18.75
CA TYR A 169 -4.20 -8.69 -19.39
C TYR A 169 -4.26 -8.85 -20.91
N GLN A 170 -4.51 -7.75 -21.61
CA GLN A 170 -4.49 -7.72 -23.07
C GLN A 170 -4.05 -6.33 -23.56
N LYS A 171 -2.80 -6.23 -23.98
CA LYS A 171 -2.24 -5.01 -24.60
C LYS A 171 -1.47 -5.36 -25.86
N PRO A 172 -1.29 -4.41 -26.79
CA PRO A 172 -0.39 -4.60 -27.93
C PRO A 172 1.00 -4.98 -27.45
N SER A 173 1.55 -6.10 -27.98
CA SER A 173 2.90 -6.53 -27.65
C SER A 173 3.92 -5.52 -28.15
N ILE A 174 4.77 -5.04 -27.25
CA ILE A 174 5.95 -4.23 -27.57
C ILE A 174 7.15 -4.96 -26.99
N TRP A 175 8.06 -5.37 -27.88
CA TRP A 175 9.20 -6.18 -27.50
C TRP A 175 10.00 -5.54 -26.36
N ASN A 176 10.20 -6.29 -25.29
CA ASN A 176 11.01 -5.92 -24.13
C ASN A 176 10.54 -4.66 -23.40
N VAL A 177 9.25 -4.31 -23.49
CA VAL A 177 8.63 -3.17 -22.79
C VAL A 177 7.57 -3.66 -21.84
N TYR A 178 7.73 -3.35 -20.55
CA TYR A 178 6.71 -3.57 -19.55
C TYR A 178 5.63 -2.49 -19.65
N GLN A 179 4.38 -2.92 -19.73
CA GLN A 179 3.20 -2.07 -19.76
C GLN A 179 2.36 -2.34 -18.52
N SER A 180 2.13 -1.31 -17.73
CA SER A 180 1.37 -1.44 -16.47
C SER A 180 -0.12 -1.60 -16.74
N GLU A 181 -0.77 -2.47 -15.96
CA GLU A 181 -2.22 -2.59 -15.85
C GLU A 181 -2.60 -2.51 -14.39
N THR A 182 -3.67 -1.78 -14.07
CA THR A 182 -4.17 -1.60 -12.71
C THR A 182 -5.53 -2.27 -12.56
N TYR A 183 -5.71 -3.04 -11.49
CA TYR A 183 -6.90 -3.81 -11.22
C TYR A 183 -7.47 -3.45 -9.85
N HIS A 184 -8.81 -3.41 -9.77
CA HIS A 184 -9.56 -3.40 -8.51
C HIS A 184 -9.90 -4.82 -8.12
N LEU A 185 -9.43 -5.25 -6.95
CA LEU A 185 -9.71 -6.56 -6.40
C LEU A 185 -11.12 -6.61 -5.81
N PRO A 186 -11.76 -7.79 -5.76
CA PRO A 186 -13.10 -7.95 -5.20
C PRO A 186 -13.15 -7.73 -3.68
N GLU A 187 -12.01 -7.72 -3.02
CA GLU A 187 -11.86 -7.52 -1.58
C GLU A 187 -10.59 -6.74 -1.26
N ARG A 188 -10.59 -6.09 -0.12
CA ARG A 188 -9.44 -5.39 0.45
C ARG A 188 -8.57 -6.36 1.21
N LEU A 189 -7.26 -6.34 0.93
CA LEU A 189 -6.27 -7.10 1.68
C LEU A 189 -5.77 -6.25 2.84
N THR A 190 -5.82 -6.76 4.07
CA THR A 190 -5.35 -6.12 5.31
C THR A 190 -4.52 -7.09 6.12
N GLY A 191 -3.56 -6.58 6.90
CA GLY A 191 -2.63 -7.43 7.65
C GLY A 191 -1.60 -8.11 6.77
N VAL A 192 -1.14 -9.29 7.16
CA VAL A 192 -0.03 -9.99 6.49
C VAL A 192 -0.56 -11.10 5.58
N HIS A 193 -0.15 -11.05 4.31
CA HIS A 193 -0.54 -12.01 3.28
C HIS A 193 0.65 -12.68 2.62
N THR A 194 0.38 -13.83 1.99
CA THR A 194 1.22 -14.48 0.99
C THR A 194 0.49 -14.40 -0.34
N LEU A 195 1.03 -13.66 -1.32
CA LEU A 195 0.41 -13.53 -2.63
C LEU A 195 1.14 -14.38 -3.65
N CYS A 196 0.38 -15.22 -4.38
CA CYS A 196 0.90 -16.04 -5.45
C CYS A 196 0.24 -15.66 -6.78
N PHE A 197 1.07 -15.56 -7.82
CA PHE A 197 0.62 -15.35 -9.20
C PHE A 197 0.84 -16.63 -9.98
N SER A 198 -0.20 -17.15 -10.65
CA SER A 198 -0.07 -18.32 -11.51
C SER A 198 -0.66 -18.08 -12.90
N LEU A 199 -0.01 -18.70 -13.90
CA LEU A 199 -0.42 -18.67 -15.29
C LEU A 199 -0.07 -19.97 -15.99
N THR A 200 -0.77 -20.19 -17.12
CA THR A 200 -0.50 -21.31 -18.06
C THR A 200 0.19 -20.86 -19.35
N SER A 201 0.52 -19.58 -19.45
CA SER A 201 1.09 -18.95 -20.65
C SER A 201 2.29 -18.09 -20.31
N LYS A 202 3.22 -17.93 -21.27
CA LYS A 202 4.44 -17.17 -21.05
C LYS A 202 4.19 -15.68 -21.12
N ILE A 203 4.36 -15.02 -19.97
CA ILE A 203 4.51 -13.57 -19.85
C ILE A 203 5.70 -13.24 -18.96
N HIS A 204 6.12 -11.99 -18.98
CA HIS A 204 7.10 -11.46 -18.04
C HIS A 204 6.40 -10.52 -17.08
N LEU A 205 6.59 -10.74 -15.78
CA LEU A 205 6.11 -9.89 -14.71
C LEU A 205 7.30 -9.17 -14.09
N LYS A 206 7.34 -7.83 -14.20
CA LYS A 206 8.41 -7.04 -13.58
C LYS A 206 8.33 -7.11 -12.06
N GLY A 207 7.13 -7.11 -11.54
CA GLY A 207 6.76 -7.12 -10.14
C GLY A 207 5.36 -6.57 -9.96
N PHE A 208 5.08 -6.03 -8.79
CA PHE A 208 3.78 -5.46 -8.48
C PHE A 208 3.87 -4.41 -7.37
N SER A 209 2.85 -3.58 -7.29
CA SER A 209 2.62 -2.67 -6.18
C SER A 209 1.13 -2.48 -5.93
N PHE A 210 0.79 -2.06 -4.73
CA PHE A 210 -0.57 -1.70 -4.37
C PHE A 210 -0.69 -0.20 -4.14
N GLU A 211 -1.85 0.36 -4.43
CA GLU A 211 -2.13 1.75 -4.12
C GLU A 211 -2.29 1.92 -2.60
N LYS A 212 -1.51 2.83 -2.01
CA LYS A 212 -1.70 3.19 -0.61
C LYS A 212 -2.97 4.02 -0.47
N GLN A 213 -3.97 3.47 0.20
CA GLN A 213 -5.24 4.13 0.43
C GLN A 213 -5.30 4.73 1.84
N SER A 214 -6.02 5.83 1.97
CA SER A 214 -6.23 6.46 3.27
C SER A 214 -7.54 5.99 3.88
N ARG A 215 -7.52 5.69 5.19
CA ARG A 215 -8.70 5.41 6.01
C ARG A 215 -9.77 6.51 5.87
N ALA A 216 -9.35 7.76 5.66
CA ALA A 216 -10.26 8.89 5.53
C ALA A 216 -11.29 8.73 4.40
N TRP A 217 -10.92 8.06 3.32
CA TRP A 217 -11.75 7.88 2.13
C TRP A 217 -12.49 6.53 2.08
N LEU A 218 -12.40 5.75 3.15
CA LEU A 218 -13.05 4.45 3.27
C LEU A 218 -14.32 4.54 4.11
N PRO A 219 -15.34 3.69 3.84
CA PRO A 219 -16.47 3.56 4.72
C PRO A 219 -16.03 3.20 6.13
N GLN A 220 -16.53 3.92 7.12
CA GLN A 220 -16.28 3.70 8.53
C GLN A 220 -17.59 3.37 9.23
N THR A 221 -17.59 2.37 10.09
CA THR A 221 -18.71 2.07 10.99
C THR A 221 -18.45 2.66 12.39
N ALA A 222 -19.45 2.72 13.22
CA ALA A 222 -19.26 3.16 14.61
C ALA A 222 -18.33 2.22 15.41
N GLN A 223 -18.15 0.96 14.95
CA GLN A 223 -17.23 0.00 15.56
C GLN A 223 -15.76 0.37 15.29
N ASP A 224 -15.48 1.03 14.17
CA ASP A 224 -14.14 1.44 13.75
C ASP A 224 -13.65 2.70 14.47
N ALA A 225 -14.47 3.30 15.35
CA ALA A 225 -14.07 4.42 16.17
C ALA A 225 -12.97 3.99 17.15
N ASP A 226 -11.85 4.71 17.13
CA ASP A 226 -10.72 4.47 18.03
C ASP A 226 -11.10 4.80 19.48
N THR A 227 -11.94 5.81 19.67
CA THR A 227 -12.45 6.21 20.98
C THR A 227 -13.91 6.63 20.89
N VAL A 228 -14.71 6.18 21.85
CA VAL A 228 -16.06 6.69 22.10
C VAL A 228 -16.16 7.03 23.57
N TYR A 229 -16.53 8.27 23.86
CA TYR A 229 -16.68 8.76 25.24
C TYR A 229 -17.88 9.71 25.35
N GLY A 230 -18.37 9.88 26.56
CA GLY A 230 -19.49 10.75 26.88
C GLY A 230 -20.39 10.20 27.97
N ASP A 231 -21.55 10.85 28.15
CA ASP A 231 -22.45 10.60 29.28
C ASP A 231 -23.25 9.29 29.11
N SER A 232 -23.77 9.05 27.89
CA SER A 232 -24.58 7.86 27.60
C SER A 232 -24.51 7.47 26.12
N PHE A 233 -24.07 6.24 25.85
CA PHE A 233 -23.99 5.70 24.50
C PHE A 233 -23.93 4.16 24.53
N PRO A 234 -25.02 3.41 24.42
CA PRO A 234 -24.93 1.97 24.25
C PRO A 234 -24.33 1.61 22.87
N ARG A 235 -23.43 0.64 22.87
CA ARG A 235 -22.90 0.03 21.63
C ARG A 235 -23.72 -1.22 21.30
N SER A 236 -24.17 -1.33 20.06
CA SER A 236 -24.94 -2.47 19.57
C SER A 236 -24.43 -2.90 18.20
N GLY A 237 -23.64 -3.98 18.16
CA GLY A 237 -23.00 -4.44 16.92
C GLY A 237 -22.07 -3.36 16.34
N SER A 238 -22.28 -3.00 15.07
CA SER A 238 -21.54 -1.95 14.38
C SER A 238 -22.06 -0.54 14.61
N ALA A 239 -23.03 -0.34 15.52
CA ALA A 239 -23.67 0.95 15.78
C ALA A 239 -23.40 1.47 17.20
N VAL A 240 -23.48 2.79 17.37
CA VAL A 240 -23.61 3.47 18.66
C VAL A 240 -24.98 4.13 18.66
N THR A 241 -25.86 3.66 19.56
CA THR A 241 -27.28 4.04 19.57
C THR A 241 -27.64 4.87 20.78
N SER A 242 -28.81 5.49 20.74
CA SER A 242 -29.34 6.30 21.85
C SER A 242 -28.34 7.34 22.34
N ILE A 243 -27.58 7.91 21.42
CA ILE A 243 -26.62 8.97 21.73
C ILE A 243 -27.41 10.18 22.27
N GLY A 244 -27.03 10.60 23.47
CA GLY A 244 -27.62 11.75 24.15
C GLY A 244 -26.61 12.91 24.25
N ASN A 245 -26.46 13.42 25.47
CA ASN A 245 -25.59 14.55 25.75
C ASN A 245 -24.11 14.19 25.71
N ASN A 246 -23.29 15.14 25.24
CA ASN A 246 -21.84 15.15 25.41
C ASN A 246 -21.16 13.84 24.95
N VAL A 247 -21.61 13.26 23.85
CA VAL A 247 -21.00 12.05 23.28
C VAL A 247 -20.10 12.44 22.12
N SER A 248 -18.93 11.82 22.05
CA SER A 248 -17.99 11.97 20.94
C SER A 248 -17.50 10.61 20.48
N LEU A 249 -17.53 10.41 19.16
CA LEU A 249 -16.90 9.27 18.48
C LEU A 249 -15.70 9.80 17.71
N VAL A 250 -14.54 9.19 17.89
CA VAL A 250 -13.26 9.69 17.32
C VAL A 250 -12.60 8.63 16.47
N TRP A 251 -12.16 9.02 15.28
CA TRP A 251 -11.31 8.27 14.37
C TRP A 251 -9.97 8.97 14.22
N GLU A 252 -8.90 8.27 14.52
CA GLU A 252 -7.51 8.76 14.40
C GLU A 252 -6.93 8.42 13.02
N ASN A 253 -5.81 9.08 12.67
CA ASN A 253 -5.03 8.80 11.47
C ASN A 253 -5.84 8.89 10.16
N MET A 254 -6.75 9.86 10.08
CA MET A 254 -7.55 10.18 8.91
C MET A 254 -6.74 11.12 8.01
N ASP A 255 -6.10 10.57 6.96
CA ASP A 255 -5.28 11.36 6.03
C ASP A 255 -6.11 11.84 4.84
N PHE A 256 -6.36 13.13 4.77
CA PHE A 256 -7.09 13.79 3.69
C PHE A 256 -6.17 14.25 2.53
N GLY A 257 -4.84 14.02 2.65
CA GLY A 257 -3.87 14.49 1.67
C GLY A 257 -3.92 16.01 1.51
N ALA A 258 -4.01 16.50 0.29
CA ALA A 258 -4.14 17.94 0.01
C ALA A 258 -5.60 18.46 0.01
N SER A 259 -6.59 17.59 0.25
CA SER A 259 -8.00 17.97 0.16
C SER A 259 -8.40 18.91 1.30
N THR A 260 -9.16 19.95 0.96
CA THR A 260 -9.73 20.93 1.91
C THR A 260 -11.26 20.82 2.01
N HIS A 261 -11.87 20.01 1.13
CA HIS A 261 -13.32 19.79 1.05
C HIS A 261 -13.62 18.32 0.78
N ALA A 262 -14.75 17.85 1.29
CA ALA A 262 -15.26 16.51 1.04
C ALA A 262 -16.80 16.49 1.12
N GLU A 263 -17.43 15.52 0.45
CA GLU A 263 -18.81 15.13 0.74
C GLU A 263 -18.81 14.11 1.88
N LEU A 264 -19.44 14.45 3.00
CA LEU A 264 -19.69 13.51 4.09
C LEU A 264 -21.01 12.78 3.84
N ARG A 265 -20.97 11.47 3.71
CA ARG A 265 -22.13 10.57 3.71
C ARG A 265 -22.27 10.00 5.11
N LEU A 266 -23.27 10.46 5.85
CA LEU A 266 -23.52 10.07 7.24
C LEU A 266 -24.71 9.12 7.31
N ASP A 267 -24.51 7.89 7.81
CA ASP A 267 -25.54 6.86 8.05
C ASP A 267 -26.02 6.95 9.50
N GLY A 268 -27.26 7.36 9.68
CA GLY A 268 -27.82 7.61 10.99
C GLY A 268 -29.34 7.62 11.01
N GLN A 269 -29.88 7.88 12.19
CA GLN A 269 -31.29 8.24 12.41
C GLN A 269 -31.46 9.11 13.65
N THR A 270 -32.52 9.91 13.69
CA THR A 270 -32.84 10.75 14.83
C THR A 270 -34.36 10.87 14.98
N PRO A 271 -34.92 10.78 16.20
CA PRO A 271 -36.34 11.07 16.44
C PRO A 271 -36.67 12.57 16.39
N LEU A 272 -35.65 13.42 16.38
CA LEU A 272 -35.80 14.86 16.28
C LEU A 272 -36.10 15.29 14.86
N SER A 273 -36.79 16.41 14.67
CA SER A 273 -36.97 17.00 13.34
C SER A 273 -35.64 17.34 12.67
N THR A 274 -34.65 17.71 13.48
CA THR A 274 -33.26 17.95 13.07
C THR A 274 -32.34 17.71 14.25
N ASN A 275 -31.22 16.99 14.04
CA ASN A 275 -30.16 16.80 15.01
C ASN A 275 -28.86 17.36 14.46
N PRO A 276 -28.28 18.42 15.04
CA PRO A 276 -27.00 18.92 14.65
C PRO A 276 -25.88 17.96 15.10
N VAL A 277 -25.01 17.57 14.17
CA VAL A 277 -23.83 16.80 14.45
C VAL A 277 -22.62 17.66 14.09
N THR A 278 -21.76 17.91 15.07
CA THR A 278 -20.53 18.65 14.86
C THR A 278 -19.42 17.70 14.47
N ILE A 279 -18.79 17.93 13.33
CA ILE A 279 -17.62 17.20 12.85
C ILE A 279 -16.39 18.06 13.12
N ARG A 280 -15.51 17.59 14.00
CA ARG A 280 -14.27 18.30 14.37
C ARG A 280 -13.08 17.54 13.81
N PHE A 281 -12.26 18.25 13.07
CA PHE A 281 -10.96 17.79 12.58
C PHE A 281 -9.88 18.42 13.46
N THR A 282 -8.88 17.64 13.87
CA THR A 282 -7.73 18.14 14.67
C THR A 282 -6.47 17.52 14.11
N ASN A 283 -5.51 18.34 13.65
CA ASN A 283 -4.23 17.86 13.17
C ASN A 283 -3.23 17.61 14.33
N GLN A 284 -2.05 17.09 14.01
CA GLN A 284 -1.01 16.77 15.00
C GLN A 284 -0.45 18.02 15.71
N GLU A 285 -0.61 19.20 15.11
CA GLU A 285 -0.17 20.50 15.67
C GLU A 285 -1.23 21.12 16.60
N GLY A 286 -2.42 20.47 16.67
CA GLY A 286 -3.53 20.94 17.50
C GLY A 286 -4.43 21.99 16.82
N GLU A 287 -4.20 22.26 15.53
CA GLU A 287 -5.12 23.09 14.75
C GLU A 287 -6.46 22.37 14.60
N GLN A 288 -7.55 23.11 14.72
CA GLN A 288 -8.90 22.59 14.64
C GLN A 288 -9.73 23.25 13.56
N LEU A 289 -10.47 22.43 12.82
CA LEU A 289 -11.52 22.84 11.91
C LEU A 289 -12.81 22.16 12.30
N THR A 290 -13.92 22.89 12.18
CA THR A 290 -15.25 22.34 12.56
C THR A 290 -16.22 22.54 11.42
N SER A 291 -16.94 21.47 11.05
CA SER A 291 -18.07 21.47 10.12
C SER A 291 -19.33 21.02 10.85
N LEU A 292 -20.50 21.38 10.34
CA LEU A 292 -21.79 21.06 10.95
C LEU A 292 -22.68 20.32 9.95
N ALA A 293 -23.18 19.15 10.33
CA ALA A 293 -24.20 18.41 9.60
C ALA A 293 -25.56 18.52 10.34
N GLN A 294 -26.58 18.96 9.62
CA GLN A 294 -27.97 19.04 10.13
C GLN A 294 -28.72 17.79 9.67
N PHE A 295 -28.63 16.71 10.46
CA PHE A 295 -29.26 15.44 10.11
C PHE A 295 -30.75 15.44 10.48
N SER A 296 -31.57 14.85 9.60
CA SER A 296 -33.01 14.70 9.82
C SER A 296 -33.50 13.36 9.34
N GLY A 297 -34.42 12.72 10.06
CA GLY A 297 -35.01 11.44 9.63
C GLY A 297 -35.19 10.47 10.78
N THR A 298 -36.42 10.00 10.96
CA THR A 298 -36.78 9.05 12.00
C THR A 298 -36.49 7.60 11.65
N GLU A 299 -36.18 7.33 10.37
CA GLU A 299 -35.73 6.03 9.89
C GLU A 299 -34.24 6.11 9.54
N ARG A 300 -33.57 4.98 9.67
CA ARG A 300 -32.15 4.86 9.25
C ARG A 300 -31.98 5.21 7.78
N GLY A 301 -31.02 6.08 7.51
CA GLY A 301 -30.68 6.46 6.14
C GLY A 301 -29.36 7.20 6.05
N VAL A 302 -28.87 7.34 4.83
CA VAL A 302 -27.65 8.09 4.53
C VAL A 302 -28.02 9.49 4.06
N GLN A 303 -27.41 10.51 4.66
CA GLN A 303 -27.52 11.90 4.20
C GLN A 303 -26.14 12.44 3.84
N CYS A 304 -26.12 13.30 2.80
CA CYS A 304 -24.91 13.89 2.27
C CYS A 304 -24.78 15.35 2.73
N PHE A 305 -23.57 15.72 3.12
CA PHE A 305 -23.23 17.07 3.61
C PHE A 305 -21.90 17.51 2.99
N ASP A 306 -21.84 18.71 2.47
CA ASP A 306 -20.57 19.31 2.08
C ASP A 306 -19.85 19.80 3.35
N VAL A 307 -18.62 19.34 3.55
CA VAL A 307 -17.83 19.67 4.73
C VAL A 307 -16.43 20.14 4.33
N ASN A 308 -15.94 21.10 5.10
CA ASN A 308 -14.52 21.46 5.04
C ASN A 308 -13.73 20.44 5.86
N VAL A 309 -12.57 20.02 5.36
CA VAL A 309 -11.65 19.10 6.01
C VAL A 309 -10.27 19.73 6.17
N LEU A 310 -9.51 19.31 7.18
CA LEU A 310 -8.10 19.72 7.32
C LEU A 310 -7.23 18.86 6.39
N PRO A 311 -6.32 19.48 5.62
CA PRO A 311 -5.34 18.76 4.83
C PRO A 311 -4.39 17.93 5.72
N GLY A 312 -3.89 16.82 5.17
CA GLY A 312 -2.97 15.92 5.86
C GLY A 312 -3.67 15.00 6.85
N VAL A 313 -2.87 14.49 7.80
CA VAL A 313 -3.34 13.53 8.81
C VAL A 313 -3.95 14.25 9.99
N CYS A 314 -5.20 13.94 10.31
CA CYS A 314 -5.90 14.48 11.46
C CYS A 314 -6.74 13.41 12.19
N SER A 315 -7.22 13.73 13.40
CA SER A 315 -8.32 13.03 14.02
C SER A 315 -9.65 13.66 13.59
N VAL A 316 -10.67 12.82 13.44
CA VAL A 316 -12.04 13.25 13.12
C VAL A 316 -12.97 12.84 14.26
N ALA A 317 -13.63 13.79 14.87
CA ALA A 317 -14.58 13.56 15.95
C ALA A 317 -16.00 13.98 15.53
N PHE A 318 -16.95 13.06 15.65
CA PHE A 318 -18.37 13.37 15.59
C PHE A 318 -18.85 13.69 16.99
N VAL A 319 -19.24 14.93 17.23
CA VAL A 319 -19.57 15.47 18.55
C VAL A 319 -21.07 15.76 18.63
N PHE A 320 -21.71 15.15 19.61
CA PHE A 320 -23.12 15.30 19.91
C PHE A 320 -23.29 16.17 21.17
N LEU A 321 -23.82 17.37 20.98
CA LEU A 321 -24.01 18.36 22.02
C LEU A 321 -25.29 18.07 22.85
N PRO A 322 -25.49 18.75 23.99
CA PRO A 322 -26.71 18.63 24.79
C PRO A 322 -27.99 18.83 23.96
N GLY A 323 -28.92 17.90 24.14
CA GLY A 323 -30.16 17.85 23.38
C GLY A 323 -30.14 16.95 22.15
N SER A 324 -29.03 16.37 21.82
CA SER A 324 -28.93 15.35 20.74
C SER A 324 -29.72 14.09 21.12
N GLN A 325 -30.32 13.48 20.10
CA GLN A 325 -30.90 12.13 20.14
C GLN A 325 -30.56 11.49 18.79
N PHE A 326 -29.62 10.57 18.77
CA PHE A 326 -29.08 10.05 17.51
C PHE A 326 -28.64 8.58 17.62
N ASP A 327 -28.90 7.83 16.58
CA ASP A 327 -28.25 6.53 16.35
C ASP A 327 -27.25 6.68 15.21
N PHE A 328 -26.01 6.38 15.50
CA PHE A 328 -24.88 6.48 14.56
C PHE A 328 -24.49 5.09 14.07
N TYR A 329 -24.54 4.88 12.76
CA TYR A 329 -24.16 3.60 12.14
C TYR A 329 -22.81 3.68 11.44
N GLY A 330 -22.51 4.79 10.77
CA GLY A 330 -21.24 4.98 10.10
C GLY A 330 -21.21 6.22 9.22
N PHE A 331 -20.10 6.35 8.49
CA PHE A 331 -19.92 7.45 7.53
C PHE A 331 -18.90 7.08 6.44
N THR A 332 -18.88 7.90 5.39
CA THR A 332 -17.86 7.87 4.35
C THR A 332 -17.60 9.30 3.89
N PHE A 333 -16.33 9.71 3.82
CA PHE A 333 -15.96 10.91 3.08
C PHE A 333 -15.68 10.54 1.61
N VAL A 334 -16.19 11.34 0.69
CA VAL A 334 -15.97 11.19 -0.74
C VAL A 334 -15.22 12.41 -1.23
N LYS A 335 -14.11 12.19 -1.96
CA LYS A 335 -13.36 13.28 -2.59
C LYS A 335 -14.28 14.01 -3.56
N GLN A 336 -14.35 15.31 -3.45
CA GLN A 336 -14.90 16.15 -4.52
C GLN A 336 -13.79 16.34 -5.54
N GLU A 337 -14.00 15.91 -6.78
CA GLU A 337 -13.10 16.26 -7.88
C GLU A 337 -13.10 17.78 -7.98
N GLU A 338 -11.93 18.40 -7.84
CA GLU A 338 -11.77 19.81 -8.17
C GLU A 338 -12.16 19.95 -9.64
N ALA A 339 -13.22 20.70 -9.90
CA ALA A 339 -13.58 21.04 -11.28
C ALA A 339 -12.36 21.74 -11.91
N ALA A 340 -11.74 21.08 -12.88
CA ALA A 340 -10.62 21.64 -13.63
C ALA A 340 -11.05 23.02 -14.18
N GLN A 341 -10.43 24.06 -13.64
CA GLN A 341 -10.61 25.44 -14.13
C GLN A 341 -9.82 25.64 -15.42
#